data_20ae0c445df3d1854aa1f49288a32fe4
#
_entry.id   20ae0c445df3d1854aa1f49288a32fe4
#
_cell.length_a   1.000
_cell.length_b   1.000
_cell.length_c   1.000
_cell.angle_alpha   90.00
_cell.angle_beta   90.00
_cell.angle_gamma   90.00
#
_symmetry.space_group_name_H-M   'P 1'
#
loop_
_entity.id
_entity.type
_entity.pdbx_description
1 polymer ?
#
loop_
_entity_poly.entity_id
_entity_poly.type
_entity_poly.pdbx_seq_one_letter_code
_entity_poly.pdbx_strand_id
1 'polypeptide(L)'
;MARVSCETHSPSPEVTPNPSFGGPTRGHNGRIAMARRTQSATVPEFLAQLAPDRRQEVERVRAEIRRHLPAGYEEAISKNMLVYQVPLDKYSDTYNGHPLWYVALASEKSYLSLHLMPIYGDGALAARLVDGFKAAGKTLDRGKACIRFQTASDLALDTVGQIVASIPTDRWIAVAQVARRR
;
A
#
# COMPACT_ATOMS: atom_id res chain seq x y z
N MET A 1 10.83 23.77 -7.46
CA MET A 1 9.97 23.42 -8.61
C MET A 1 9.77 21.91 -8.59
N ALA A 2 8.65 21.46 -8.09
CA ALA A 2 8.31 20.05 -7.98
C ALA A 2 7.48 19.65 -9.21
N ARG A 3 7.99 18.71 -10.01
CA ARG A 3 7.24 18.15 -11.14
C ARG A 3 6.22 17.14 -10.61
N VAL A 4 4.96 17.49 -10.79
CA VAL A 4 3.83 16.57 -10.69
C VAL A 4 3.66 15.95 -12.07
N SER A 5 3.89 14.65 -12.22
CA SER A 5 3.51 13.90 -13.40
C SER A 5 3.09 12.51 -12.99
N CYS A 6 1.80 12.29 -12.97
CA CYS A 6 1.19 10.97 -12.92
C CYS A 6 0.01 10.99 -13.88
N GLU A 7 0.32 11.00 -15.18
CA GLU A 7 -0.59 10.66 -16.27
C GLU A 7 0.22 10.00 -17.36
N THR A 8 0.00 8.72 -17.55
CA THR A 8 0.25 8.08 -18.86
C THR A 8 -0.96 7.23 -19.18
N HIS A 9 -1.85 7.86 -19.92
CA HIS A 9 -2.84 7.20 -20.75
C HIS A 9 -2.11 6.70 -22.00
N SER A 10 -2.01 5.39 -22.19
CA SER A 10 -1.57 4.81 -23.47
C SER A 10 -2.77 4.22 -24.18
N PRO A 11 -2.97 4.55 -25.46
CA PRO A 11 -4.03 3.97 -26.26
C PRO A 11 -3.65 2.55 -26.71
N SER A 12 -4.66 1.70 -26.78
CA SER A 12 -4.59 0.33 -27.31
C SER A 12 -4.28 0.34 -28.81
N PRO A 13 -3.44 -0.58 -29.31
CA PRO A 13 -3.34 -0.80 -30.76
C PRO A 13 -4.41 -1.78 -31.24
N GLU A 14 -4.97 -1.44 -32.41
CA GLU A 14 -5.90 -2.21 -33.20
C GLU A 14 -5.35 -3.57 -33.64
N VAL A 15 -6.24 -4.55 -33.62
CA VAL A 15 -6.01 -5.92 -34.09
C VAL A 15 -6.32 -6.00 -35.58
N THR A 16 -5.32 -6.29 -36.41
CA THR A 16 -5.53 -6.77 -37.78
C THR A 16 -5.27 -8.28 -37.86
N PRO A 17 -6.10 -9.06 -38.56
CA PRO A 17 -5.89 -10.50 -38.70
C PRO A 17 -4.97 -10.80 -39.89
N ASN A 18 -4.08 -11.78 -39.73
CA ASN A 18 -3.33 -12.34 -40.83
C ASN A 18 -3.31 -13.87 -40.81
N PRO A 19 -3.35 -14.55 -41.97
CA PRO A 19 -3.73 -15.93 -42.13
C PRO A 19 -2.59 -16.94 -42.09
N SER A 20 -2.97 -18.14 -41.68
CA SER A 20 -2.48 -19.49 -41.99
C SER A 20 -1.10 -19.66 -42.61
N PHE A 21 -0.24 -20.48 -41.99
CA PHE A 21 0.47 -21.61 -42.66
C PHE A 21 0.86 -22.67 -41.61
N GLY A 22 0.72 -23.94 -42.04
CA GLY A 22 0.72 -25.09 -41.22
C GLY A 22 2.07 -25.78 -40.96
N GLY A 23 1.98 -26.85 -40.17
CA GLY A 23 2.92 -27.97 -40.15
C GLY A 23 3.60 -28.17 -38.77
N PRO A 24 3.73 -29.45 -38.30
CA PRO A 24 3.94 -29.76 -36.90
C PRO A 24 5.40 -30.02 -36.56
N THR A 25 5.89 -29.51 -35.43
CA THR A 25 7.06 -30.09 -34.77
C THR A 25 6.84 -30.14 -33.26
N ARG A 26 7.01 -31.34 -32.72
CA ARG A 26 7.08 -31.64 -31.28
C ARG A 26 8.21 -30.86 -30.62
N GLY A 27 7.95 -30.25 -29.46
CA GLY A 27 9.01 -29.66 -28.68
C GLY A 27 8.50 -29.13 -27.34
N HIS A 28 8.67 -29.90 -26.28
CA HIS A 28 8.80 -29.53 -24.87
C HIS A 28 8.05 -28.28 -24.40
N ASN A 29 6.84 -28.50 -23.89
CA ASN A 29 6.11 -27.57 -23.08
C ASN A 29 6.74 -27.45 -21.67
N GLY A 30 7.80 -26.66 -21.57
CA GLY A 30 8.16 -26.03 -20.32
C GLY A 30 7.21 -24.85 -20.03
N ARG A 31 5.96 -25.13 -19.67
CA ARG A 31 5.10 -24.13 -19.07
C ARG A 31 5.70 -23.77 -17.72
N ILE A 32 6.48 -22.70 -17.68
CA ILE A 32 6.69 -21.97 -16.44
C ILE A 32 5.30 -21.46 -16.08
N ALA A 33 4.59 -22.20 -15.24
CA ALA A 33 3.39 -21.76 -14.61
C ALA A 33 3.79 -20.52 -13.81
N MET A 34 3.47 -19.33 -14.32
CA MET A 34 3.43 -18.13 -13.48
C MET A 34 2.44 -18.48 -12.36
N ALA A 35 2.98 -18.80 -11.19
CA ALA A 35 2.19 -19.06 -10.01
C ALA A 35 1.33 -17.82 -9.81
N ARG A 36 0.01 -17.95 -10.06
CA ARG A 36 -0.97 -16.94 -9.64
C ARG A 36 -0.72 -16.74 -8.16
N ARG A 37 -0.28 -15.56 -7.76
CA ARG A 37 -0.20 -15.19 -6.36
C ARG A 37 -1.56 -15.47 -5.76
N THR A 38 -1.65 -16.52 -4.97
CA THR A 38 -2.84 -16.83 -4.18
C THR A 38 -3.05 -15.67 -3.22
N GLN A 39 -4.28 -15.17 -3.16
CA GLN A 39 -4.60 -14.07 -2.25
C GLN A 39 -4.47 -14.60 -0.81
N SER A 40 -3.56 -14.01 -0.04
CA SER A 40 -3.35 -14.39 1.37
C SER A 40 -4.60 -14.05 2.17
N ALA A 41 -5.04 -14.95 3.04
CA ALA A 41 -6.16 -14.71 3.95
C ALA A 41 -5.68 -14.18 5.31
N THR A 42 -4.45 -14.49 5.70
CA THR A 42 -3.87 -14.14 6.99
C THR A 42 -2.52 -13.44 6.86
N VAL A 43 -2.14 -12.71 7.90
CA VAL A 43 -0.84 -12.02 7.97
C VAL A 43 0.35 -13.00 7.86
N PRO A 44 0.38 -14.14 8.56
CA PRO A 44 1.43 -15.14 8.39
C PRO A 44 1.56 -15.65 6.95
N GLU A 45 0.43 -15.93 6.28
CA GLU A 45 0.43 -16.38 4.88
C GLU A 45 0.97 -15.30 3.94
N PHE A 46 0.57 -14.04 4.16
CA PHE A 46 1.09 -12.91 3.39
C PHE A 46 2.60 -12.80 3.52
N LEU A 47 3.13 -12.83 4.74
CA LEU A 47 4.57 -12.77 5.01
C LEU A 47 5.32 -13.98 4.42
N ALA A 48 4.73 -15.17 4.49
CA ALA A 48 5.32 -16.39 3.95
C ALA A 48 5.46 -16.38 2.41
N GLN A 49 4.61 -15.63 1.71
CA GLN A 49 4.67 -15.49 0.24
C GLN A 49 5.73 -14.48 -0.24
N LEU A 50 6.30 -13.69 0.66
CA LEU A 50 7.33 -12.73 0.32
C LEU A 50 8.70 -13.41 0.22
N ALA A 51 9.54 -12.95 -0.70
CA ALA A 51 10.96 -13.28 -0.71
C ALA A 51 11.62 -12.88 0.63
N PRO A 52 12.64 -13.62 1.11
CA PRO A 52 13.19 -13.41 2.46
C PRO A 52 13.65 -11.96 2.74
N ASP A 53 14.32 -11.34 1.77
CA ASP A 53 14.77 -9.94 1.81
C ASP A 53 13.60 -8.97 1.95
N ARG A 54 12.58 -9.13 1.12
CA ARG A 54 11.37 -8.31 1.18
C ARG A 54 10.56 -8.51 2.44
N ARG A 55 10.50 -9.75 2.92
CA ARG A 55 9.84 -10.06 4.19
C ARG A 55 10.48 -9.28 5.33
N GLN A 56 11.81 -9.28 5.41
CA GLN A 56 12.55 -8.55 6.45
C GLN A 56 12.21 -7.06 6.43
N GLU A 57 12.16 -6.44 5.24
CA GLU A 57 11.83 -5.02 5.12
C GLU A 57 10.38 -4.72 5.50
N VAL A 58 9.45 -5.56 5.08
CA VAL A 58 8.02 -5.46 5.46
C VAL A 58 7.86 -5.62 6.98
N GLU A 59 8.53 -6.59 7.60
CA GLU A 59 8.46 -6.83 9.04
C GLU A 59 9.03 -5.65 9.85
N ARG A 60 10.08 -4.99 9.39
CA ARG A 60 10.62 -3.76 10.01
C ARG A 60 9.59 -2.63 10.01
N VAL A 61 9.00 -2.35 8.85
CA VAL A 61 7.96 -1.31 8.74
C VAL A 61 6.72 -1.67 9.53
N ARG A 62 6.30 -2.95 9.49
CA ARG A 62 5.20 -3.49 10.27
C ARG A 62 5.41 -3.28 11.77
N ALA A 63 6.60 -3.60 12.28
CA ALA A 63 6.94 -3.43 13.69
C ALA A 63 6.80 -1.97 14.12
N GLU A 64 7.26 -1.03 13.30
CA GLU A 64 7.16 0.41 13.57
C GLU A 64 5.70 0.87 13.59
N ILE A 65 4.88 0.47 12.59
CA ILE A 65 3.46 0.81 12.57
C ILE A 65 2.77 0.28 13.82
N ARG A 66 2.96 -1.00 14.15
CA ARG A 66 2.33 -1.63 15.32
C ARG A 66 2.71 -0.99 16.64
N ARG A 67 3.95 -0.54 16.77
CA ARG A 67 4.44 0.17 17.97
C ARG A 67 3.69 1.48 18.21
N HIS A 68 3.27 2.15 17.15
CA HIS A 68 2.65 3.47 17.21
C HIS A 68 1.14 3.47 16.94
N LEU A 69 0.59 2.34 16.55
CA LEU A 69 -0.82 2.23 16.18
C LEU A 69 -1.72 2.48 17.39
N PRO A 70 -2.64 3.46 17.35
CA PRO A 70 -3.57 3.69 18.45
C PRO A 70 -4.52 2.49 18.65
N ALA A 71 -5.05 2.36 19.86
CA ALA A 71 -6.03 1.33 20.16
C ALA A 71 -7.28 1.47 19.26
N GLY A 72 -7.84 0.33 18.89
CA GLY A 72 -9.07 0.29 18.12
C GLY A 72 -8.90 0.05 16.62
N TYR A 73 -7.70 0.17 16.09
CA TYR A 73 -7.37 -0.37 14.78
C TYR A 73 -7.02 -1.85 14.87
N GLU A 74 -7.31 -2.60 13.81
CA GLU A 74 -6.91 -3.99 13.65
C GLU A 74 -5.96 -4.16 12.46
N GLU A 75 -5.12 -5.19 12.53
CA GLU A 75 -4.26 -5.61 11.44
C GLU A 75 -4.94 -6.73 10.65
N ALA A 76 -5.06 -6.58 9.35
CA ALA A 76 -5.72 -7.53 8.47
C ALA A 76 -5.03 -7.62 7.10
N ILE A 77 -5.45 -8.58 6.28
CA ILE A 77 -5.06 -8.66 4.87
C ILE A 77 -6.26 -8.24 4.00
N SER A 78 -6.04 -7.29 3.12
CA SER A 78 -7.03 -6.88 2.13
C SER A 78 -6.34 -6.56 0.80
N LYS A 79 -6.90 -7.07 -0.30
CA LYS A 79 -6.34 -6.88 -1.65
C LYS A 79 -4.85 -7.23 -1.76
N ASN A 80 -4.43 -8.28 -1.06
CA ASN A 80 -3.03 -8.72 -0.96
C ASN A 80 -2.07 -7.66 -0.39
N MET A 81 -2.57 -6.81 0.51
CA MET A 81 -1.82 -5.83 1.29
C MET A 81 -2.04 -6.08 2.77
N LEU A 82 -1.04 -5.78 3.57
CA LEU A 82 -1.16 -5.68 5.01
C LEU A 82 -1.83 -4.35 5.34
N VAL A 83 -3.01 -4.37 5.95
CA VAL A 83 -3.79 -3.18 6.23
C VAL A 83 -4.03 -3.02 7.73
N TYR A 84 -4.07 -1.77 8.19
CA TYR A 84 -4.48 -1.36 9.52
C TYR A 84 -5.76 -0.55 9.34
N GLN A 85 -6.84 -0.99 9.95
CA GLN A 85 -8.17 -0.51 9.64
C GLN A 85 -9.06 -0.42 10.88
N VAL A 86 -10.11 0.37 10.80
CA VAL A 86 -11.22 0.32 11.76
C VAL A 86 -12.14 -0.81 11.31
N PRO A 87 -12.36 -1.83 12.14
CA PRO A 87 -13.23 -2.95 11.77
C PRO A 87 -14.70 -2.54 11.72
N LEU A 88 -15.52 -3.33 11.00
CA LEU A 88 -16.93 -3.03 10.76
C LEU A 88 -17.80 -3.10 12.02
N ASP A 89 -17.40 -3.84 13.04
CA ASP A 89 -18.09 -3.90 14.34
C ASP A 89 -17.99 -2.57 15.10
N LYS A 90 -16.93 -1.79 14.87
CA LYS A 90 -16.75 -0.44 15.42
C LYS A 90 -17.35 0.65 14.54
N TYR A 91 -17.28 0.49 13.23
CA TYR A 91 -17.80 1.44 12.27
C TYR A 91 -18.34 0.72 11.03
N SER A 92 -19.64 0.38 11.04
CA SER A 92 -20.31 -0.34 9.96
C SER A 92 -20.80 0.57 8.84
N ASP A 93 -21.04 1.86 9.11
CA ASP A 93 -21.57 2.83 8.13
C ASP A 93 -20.47 3.38 7.21
N THR A 94 -19.73 2.50 6.55
CA THR A 94 -18.73 2.88 5.55
C THR A 94 -19.36 3.05 4.17
N TYR A 95 -18.78 3.92 3.31
CA TYR A 95 -19.34 4.23 2.00
C TYR A 95 -19.40 3.03 1.02
N ASN A 96 -18.59 2.01 1.25
CA ASN A 96 -18.41 0.86 0.36
C ASN A 96 -18.66 -0.50 1.06
N GLY A 97 -19.11 -0.50 2.31
CA GLY A 97 -19.34 -1.72 3.09
C GLY A 97 -18.08 -2.48 3.52
N HIS A 98 -16.89 -1.87 3.34
CA HIS A 98 -15.61 -2.45 3.78
C HIS A 98 -15.05 -1.71 4.99
N PRO A 99 -14.20 -2.36 5.81
CA PRO A 99 -13.50 -1.71 6.91
C PRO A 99 -12.79 -0.43 6.48
N LEU A 100 -12.74 0.56 7.36
CA LEU A 100 -12.16 1.86 7.07
C LEU A 100 -10.63 1.80 7.21
N TRP A 101 -9.91 1.82 6.10
CA TRP A 101 -8.45 1.77 6.07
C TRP A 101 -7.82 3.03 6.65
N TYR A 102 -6.76 2.83 7.40
CA TYR A 102 -5.94 3.87 8.00
C TYR A 102 -4.52 3.88 7.43
N VAL A 103 -3.86 2.72 7.45
CA VAL A 103 -2.54 2.51 6.87
C VAL A 103 -2.57 1.20 6.07
N ALA A 104 -1.84 1.13 4.97
CA ALA A 104 -1.62 -0.13 4.27
C ALA A 104 -0.17 -0.24 3.78
N LEU A 105 0.36 -1.47 3.80
CA LEU A 105 1.69 -1.81 3.35
C LEU A 105 1.61 -2.88 2.26
N ALA A 106 2.10 -2.56 1.08
CA ALA A 106 2.07 -3.45 -0.08
C ALA A 106 3.48 -3.81 -0.54
N SER A 107 3.63 -5.05 -1.03
CA SER A 107 4.83 -5.49 -1.73
C SER A 107 4.53 -5.57 -3.22
N GLU A 108 4.96 -4.57 -3.95
CA GLU A 108 4.80 -4.45 -5.38
C GLU A 108 5.90 -5.23 -6.14
N LYS A 109 5.81 -5.33 -7.45
CA LYS A 109 6.79 -6.08 -8.25
C LYS A 109 8.22 -5.57 -8.07
N SER A 110 8.41 -4.25 -8.05
CA SER A 110 9.73 -3.61 -8.07
C SER A 110 10.00 -2.68 -6.88
N TYR A 111 9.06 -2.48 -5.97
CA TYR A 111 9.19 -1.62 -4.79
C TYR A 111 8.23 -2.06 -3.68
N LEU A 112 8.37 -1.48 -2.51
CA LEU A 112 7.39 -1.53 -1.44
C LEU A 112 6.62 -0.21 -1.40
N SER A 113 5.35 -0.23 -1.03
CA SER A 113 4.57 0.99 -0.88
C SER A 113 3.86 1.05 0.46
N LEU A 114 4.03 2.17 1.15
CA LEU A 114 3.33 2.50 2.39
C LEU A 114 2.25 3.53 2.09
N HIS A 115 0.99 3.17 2.34
CA HIS A 115 -0.16 4.04 2.18
C HIS A 115 -0.53 4.62 3.54
N LEU A 116 -0.37 5.93 3.70
CA LEU A 116 -0.77 6.69 4.89
C LEU A 116 -2.02 7.49 4.55
N MET A 117 -3.22 6.94 4.81
CA MET A 117 -4.48 7.62 4.49
C MET A 117 -4.61 8.99 5.17
N PRO A 118 -4.13 9.19 6.41
CA PRO A 118 -4.20 10.49 7.07
C PRO A 118 -3.64 11.67 6.28
N ILE A 119 -2.52 11.46 5.55
CA ILE A 119 -1.87 12.55 4.82
C ILE A 119 -2.63 12.99 3.56
N TYR A 120 -3.63 12.21 3.12
CA TYR A 120 -4.40 12.53 1.93
C TYR A 120 -5.30 13.75 2.11
N GLY A 121 -5.92 13.86 3.28
CA GLY A 121 -6.87 14.93 3.59
C GLY A 121 -6.35 15.99 4.56
N ASP A 122 -5.15 15.80 5.12
CA ASP A 122 -4.56 16.70 6.12
C ASP A 122 -3.22 17.27 5.62
N GLY A 123 -3.26 18.52 5.21
CA GLY A 123 -2.08 19.24 4.69
C GLY A 123 -0.98 19.40 5.75
N ALA A 124 -1.31 19.51 7.03
CA ALA A 124 -0.34 19.65 8.11
C ALA A 124 0.42 18.32 8.32
N LEU A 125 -0.28 17.18 8.29
CA LEU A 125 0.36 15.86 8.35
C LEU A 125 1.21 15.60 7.10
N ALA A 126 0.75 16.04 5.92
CA ALA A 126 1.53 15.91 4.69
C ALA A 126 2.81 16.77 4.75
N ALA A 127 2.75 18.00 5.29
CA ALA A 127 3.93 18.85 5.51
C ALA A 127 4.88 18.22 6.52
N ARG A 128 4.37 17.71 7.66
CA ARG A 128 5.17 17.02 8.67
C ARG A 128 5.94 15.83 8.09
N LEU A 129 5.30 15.05 7.18
CA LEU A 129 5.98 13.96 6.48
C LEU A 129 7.16 14.47 5.67
N VAL A 130 6.97 15.52 4.87
CA VAL A 130 8.04 16.13 4.05
C VAL A 130 9.19 16.62 4.91
N ASP A 131 8.89 17.36 5.98
CA ASP A 131 9.89 17.92 6.90
C ASP A 131 10.66 16.81 7.63
N GLY A 132 9.98 15.74 8.05
CA GLY A 132 10.61 14.62 8.70
C GLY A 132 11.58 13.85 7.78
N PHE A 133 11.22 13.65 6.52
CA PHE A 133 12.14 13.05 5.54
C PHE A 133 13.35 13.95 5.27
N LYS A 134 13.11 15.26 5.13
CA LYS A 134 14.19 16.25 4.96
C LYS A 134 15.12 16.27 6.17
N ALA A 135 14.59 16.29 7.38
CA ALA A 135 15.38 16.26 8.62
C ALA A 135 16.21 14.98 8.76
N ALA A 136 15.68 13.84 8.30
CA ALA A 136 16.38 12.57 8.28
C ALA A 136 17.39 12.43 7.11
N GLY A 137 17.52 13.43 6.24
CA GLY A 137 18.38 13.36 5.06
C GLY A 137 17.94 12.35 4.02
N LYS A 138 16.64 12.01 3.96
CA LYS A 138 16.08 10.97 3.11
C LYS A 138 15.24 11.54 1.96
N THR A 139 15.28 10.84 0.82
CA THR A 139 14.45 11.20 -0.33
C THR A 139 13.04 10.67 -0.14
N LEU A 140 12.04 11.52 -0.35
CA LEU A 140 10.64 11.16 -0.28
C LEU A 140 10.07 10.95 -1.69
N ASP A 141 9.89 9.69 -2.10
CA ASP A 141 9.13 9.33 -3.30
C ASP A 141 7.68 9.07 -2.92
N ARG A 142 6.81 10.04 -3.13
CA ARG A 142 5.40 9.93 -2.76
C ARG A 142 4.42 10.34 -3.84
N GLY A 143 3.26 9.67 -3.84
CA GLY A 143 2.02 10.14 -4.46
C GLY A 143 1.15 10.90 -3.46
N LYS A 144 -0.18 10.88 -3.65
CA LYS A 144 -1.13 11.56 -2.75
C LYS A 144 -1.13 11.00 -1.32
N ALA A 145 -1.15 9.68 -1.19
CA ALA A 145 -1.17 8.98 0.11
C ALA A 145 -0.15 7.84 0.20
N CYS A 146 0.52 7.47 -0.88
CA CYS A 146 1.48 6.37 -0.93
C CYS A 146 2.92 6.88 -0.97
N ILE A 147 3.80 6.19 -0.26
CA ILE A 147 5.25 6.40 -0.25
C ILE A 147 5.88 5.14 -0.84
N ARG A 148 6.68 5.30 -1.90
CA ARG A 148 7.43 4.19 -2.51
C ARG A 148 8.82 4.12 -1.91
N PHE A 149 9.30 2.89 -1.65
CA PHE A 149 10.61 2.65 -1.05
C PHE A 149 11.12 1.24 -1.42
N GLN A 150 12.41 1.00 -1.30
CA GLN A 150 13.03 -0.31 -1.51
C GLN A 150 13.27 -1.02 -0.20
N THR A 151 13.79 -0.30 0.79
CA THR A 151 14.14 -0.80 2.12
C THR A 151 13.52 0.07 3.21
N ALA A 152 13.32 -0.47 4.40
CA ALA A 152 12.82 0.28 5.54
C ALA A 152 13.72 1.47 5.90
N SER A 153 15.02 1.38 5.56
CA SER A 153 15.97 2.48 5.77
C SER A 153 15.74 3.68 4.85
N ASP A 154 14.99 3.54 3.77
CA ASP A 154 14.59 4.66 2.92
C ASP A 154 13.52 5.54 3.59
N LEU A 155 12.79 4.97 4.57
CA LEU A 155 11.73 5.68 5.28
C LEU A 155 12.27 6.44 6.50
N ALA A 156 11.73 7.64 6.75
CA ALA A 156 11.87 8.34 8.03
C ALA A 156 10.91 7.69 9.05
N LEU A 157 11.30 6.50 9.56
CA LEU A 157 10.42 5.63 10.37
C LEU A 157 9.84 6.35 11.59
N ASP A 158 10.65 7.15 12.31
CA ASP A 158 10.16 7.93 13.45
C ASP A 158 9.05 8.89 13.05
N THR A 159 9.18 9.56 11.90
CA THR A 159 8.14 10.45 11.38
C THR A 159 6.89 9.68 10.96
N VAL A 160 7.07 8.53 10.32
CA VAL A 160 5.97 7.62 9.97
C VAL A 160 5.23 7.18 11.23
N GLY A 161 5.96 6.73 12.26
CA GLY A 161 5.40 6.32 13.54
C GLY A 161 4.59 7.44 14.21
N GLN A 162 5.14 8.66 14.24
CA GLN A 162 4.45 9.81 14.80
C GLN A 162 3.16 10.16 14.04
N ILE A 163 3.14 10.02 12.70
CA ILE A 163 1.93 10.22 11.90
C ILE A 163 0.91 9.12 12.20
N VAL A 164 1.35 7.85 12.28
CA VAL A 164 0.49 6.72 12.66
C VAL A 164 -0.14 6.93 14.04
N ALA A 165 0.62 7.45 15.02
CA ALA A 165 0.13 7.72 16.38
C ALA A 165 -0.84 8.90 16.46
N SER A 166 -0.88 9.78 15.44
CA SER A 166 -1.50 11.11 15.56
C SER A 166 -3.04 11.11 15.54
N ILE A 167 -3.68 10.05 15.02
CA ILE A 167 -5.13 10.02 14.85
C ILE A 167 -5.73 8.80 15.55
N PRO A 168 -6.37 8.99 16.71
CA PRO A 168 -7.17 7.95 17.37
C PRO A 168 -8.33 7.48 16.48
N THR A 169 -8.78 6.25 16.70
CA THR A 169 -9.83 5.60 15.90
C THR A 169 -11.09 6.43 15.75
N ASP A 170 -11.59 7.02 16.85
CA ASP A 170 -12.81 7.81 16.83
C ASP A 170 -12.68 9.07 15.97
N ARG A 171 -11.52 9.72 16.04
CA ARG A 171 -11.22 10.87 15.18
C ARG A 171 -11.13 10.48 13.71
N TRP A 172 -10.58 9.31 13.40
CA TRP A 172 -10.51 8.80 12.03
C TRP A 172 -11.90 8.50 11.46
N ILE A 173 -12.79 7.91 12.27
CA ILE A 173 -14.20 7.72 11.93
C ILE A 173 -14.88 9.07 11.64
N ALA A 174 -14.68 10.07 12.49
CA ALA A 174 -15.23 11.40 12.28
C ALA A 174 -14.74 12.05 10.97
N VAL A 175 -13.47 11.90 10.62
CA VAL A 175 -12.92 12.35 9.33
C VAL A 175 -13.63 11.68 8.15
N ALA A 176 -13.83 10.37 8.22
CA ALA A 176 -14.53 9.61 7.18
C ALA A 176 -16.00 10.06 7.03
N GLN A 177 -16.69 10.30 8.14
CA GLN A 177 -18.07 10.81 8.15
C GLN A 177 -18.19 12.19 7.50
N VAL A 178 -17.25 13.09 7.78
CA VAL A 178 -17.22 14.43 7.15
C VAL A 178 -16.93 14.34 5.65
N ALA A 179 -15.98 13.49 5.24
CA ALA A 179 -15.65 13.29 3.83
C ALA A 179 -16.81 12.74 3.01
N ARG A 180 -17.70 11.98 3.65
CA ARG A 180 -18.88 11.37 3.02
C ARG A 180 -20.04 12.36 2.77
N ARG A 181 -20.06 13.49 3.50
CA ARG A 181 -21.11 14.51 3.38
C ARG A 181 -20.83 15.57 2.31
N ARG A 182 -19.66 15.52 1.69
CA ARG A 182 -19.21 16.42 0.61
C ARG A 182 -19.47 15.81 -0.77
#